data_4c64cd1c65790b9403c8a433fa6cc78e
#
_entry.id   4c64cd1c65790b9403c8a433fa6cc78e
#
_cell.length_a   1.000
_cell.length_b   1.000
_cell.length_c   1.000
_cell.angle_alpha   90.00
_cell.angle_beta   90.00
_cell.angle_gamma   90.00
#
_symmetry.space_group_name_H-M   'P 1'
#
loop_
_entity.id
_entity.type
_entity.pdbx_description
1 polymer ?
#
loop_
_entity_poly.entity_id
_entity_poly.type
_entity_poly.pdbx_seq_one_letter_code
_entity_poly.pdbx_strand_id
1 'polypeptide(L)'
;MKLMMGCISTATYSILINGEPQGNIVPTRGLCQGDPLSPYLFLLCTKGFYGLLKKAEDMGEIKGVFISCNGPKLTHLLFADDSLIFCRAQDNDCQKSLEILNTYERASGQQINQDRTTLFFSKSTSLDMQESIKQALGVPVIQQYEKYLGLPSFIGRKKKESFDNIKQRAWKKLQG
;
A
#
# COMPACT_ATOMS: atom_id res chain seq x y z
N MET A 1 24.10 -6.17 10.32
CA MET A 1 22.97 -6.18 11.27
C MET A 1 23.25 -5.44 12.58
N LYS A 2 24.35 -5.71 13.30
CA LYS A 2 24.69 -5.02 14.56
C LYS A 2 24.79 -3.48 14.42
N LEU A 3 25.42 -2.97 13.34
CA LEU A 3 25.57 -1.53 13.11
C LEU A 3 24.21 -0.84 12.89
N MET A 4 23.35 -1.42 12.05
CA MET A 4 22.00 -0.88 11.81
C MET A 4 21.16 -0.86 13.09
N MET A 5 21.21 -1.95 13.87
CA MET A 5 20.53 -2.00 15.16
C MET A 5 21.09 -0.97 16.15
N GLY A 6 22.40 -0.74 16.16
CA GLY A 6 23.02 0.33 16.94
C GLY A 6 22.45 1.70 16.56
N CYS A 7 22.41 2.03 15.27
CA CYS A 7 21.86 3.31 14.81
C CYS A 7 20.38 3.52 15.18
N ILE A 8 19.58 2.46 15.17
CA ILE A 8 18.15 2.53 15.51
C ILE A 8 17.94 2.66 17.03
N SER A 9 18.66 1.84 17.82
CA SER A 9 18.43 1.72 19.25
C SER A 9 19.06 2.85 20.08
N THR A 10 20.00 3.61 19.52
CA THR A 10 20.65 4.76 20.20
C THR A 10 20.08 6.10 19.81
N ALA A 11 19.14 6.16 18.85
CA ALA A 11 18.51 7.41 18.44
C ALA A 11 17.67 7.99 19.59
N THR A 12 17.85 9.27 19.87
CA THR A 12 17.04 10.05 20.80
C THR A 12 16.62 11.35 20.14
N TYR A 13 15.49 11.89 20.55
CA TYR A 13 14.90 13.10 19.96
C TYR A 13 14.59 14.13 21.03
N SER A 14 14.66 15.40 20.66
CA SER A 14 14.24 16.54 21.48
C SER A 14 13.28 17.42 20.70
N ILE A 15 12.38 18.09 21.39
CA ILE A 15 11.48 19.08 20.79
C ILE A 15 12.15 20.44 20.87
N LEU A 16 12.19 21.17 19.76
CA LEU A 16 12.67 22.55 19.76
C LEU A 16 11.54 23.49 20.24
N ILE A 17 11.76 24.14 21.38
CA ILE A 17 10.86 25.18 21.89
C ILE A 17 11.64 26.49 21.86
N ASN A 18 11.19 27.47 21.08
CA ASN A 18 11.85 28.76 20.88
C ASN A 18 13.34 28.62 20.44
N GLY A 19 13.65 27.57 19.66
CA GLY A 19 15.01 27.31 19.17
C GLY A 19 15.92 26.53 20.13
N GLU A 20 15.46 26.23 21.34
CA GLU A 20 16.21 25.41 22.29
C GLU A 20 15.66 23.97 22.35
N PRO A 21 16.54 22.95 22.34
CA PRO A 21 16.12 21.58 22.48
C PRO A 21 15.61 21.29 23.90
N GLN A 22 14.38 20.85 24.02
CA GLN A 22 13.74 20.50 25.27
C GLN A 22 13.31 19.03 25.27
N GLY A 23 13.46 18.38 26.41
CA GLY A 23 13.08 16.99 26.62
C GLY A 23 14.05 16.00 25.97
N ASN A 24 13.93 14.75 26.38
CA ASN A 24 14.64 13.62 25.78
C ASN A 24 13.63 12.50 25.49
N ILE A 25 13.32 12.29 24.22
CA ILE A 25 12.36 11.30 23.77
C ILE A 25 13.15 10.09 23.25
N VAL A 26 13.00 8.96 23.91
CA VAL A 26 13.54 7.68 23.46
C VAL A 26 12.42 6.95 22.71
N PRO A 27 12.54 6.70 21.42
CA PRO A 27 11.50 6.00 20.67
C PRO A 27 11.40 4.55 21.15
N THR A 28 10.20 4.11 21.44
CA THR A 28 9.93 2.73 21.80
C THR A 28 9.60 1.87 20.57
N ARG A 29 9.32 2.53 19.43
CA ARG A 29 8.95 1.85 18.18
C ARG A 29 9.29 2.73 16.97
N GLY A 30 10.01 2.13 16.00
CA GLY A 30 10.35 2.77 14.74
C GLY A 30 11.33 3.95 14.87
N LEU A 31 11.48 4.72 13.80
CA LEU A 31 12.24 5.96 13.72
C LEU A 31 11.28 7.12 13.44
N CYS A 32 11.64 8.32 13.90
CA CYS A 32 10.85 9.52 13.63
C CYS A 32 10.89 9.90 12.14
N GLN A 33 9.83 10.55 11.69
CA GLN A 33 9.82 11.20 10.38
C GLN A 33 10.91 12.26 10.32
N GLY A 34 11.72 12.23 9.27
CA GLY A 34 12.87 13.11 9.10
C GLY A 34 14.22 12.49 9.50
N ASP A 35 14.24 11.31 10.12
CA ASP A 35 15.47 10.59 10.36
C ASP A 35 16.10 10.14 9.01
N PRO A 36 17.41 10.41 8.80
CA PRO A 36 18.09 10.07 7.54
C PRO A 36 18.07 8.57 7.19
N LEU A 37 17.93 7.67 8.17
CA LEU A 37 17.87 6.22 7.96
C LEU A 37 16.47 5.72 7.64
N SER A 38 15.43 6.47 8.02
CA SER A 38 14.03 6.05 7.82
C SER A 38 13.71 5.64 6.38
N PRO A 39 14.06 6.40 5.32
CA PRO A 39 13.78 6.02 3.95
C PRO A 39 14.45 4.71 3.54
N TYR A 40 15.69 4.48 3.95
CA TYR A 40 16.42 3.26 3.61
C TYR A 40 15.84 2.02 4.29
N LEU A 41 15.48 2.15 5.56
CA LEU A 41 14.83 1.05 6.30
C LEU A 41 13.44 0.74 5.73
N PHE A 42 12.69 1.78 5.36
CA PHE A 42 11.41 1.61 4.67
C PHE A 42 11.57 0.83 3.37
N LEU A 43 12.55 1.19 2.53
CA LEU A 43 12.84 0.48 1.28
C LEU A 43 13.24 -0.99 1.51
N LEU A 44 14.00 -1.29 2.56
CA LEU A 44 14.34 -2.66 2.93
C LEU A 44 13.09 -3.47 3.32
N CYS A 45 12.22 -2.89 4.14
CA CYS A 45 10.94 -3.51 4.51
C CYS A 45 10.06 -3.74 3.27
N THR A 46 9.90 -2.72 2.42
CA THR A 46 9.12 -2.82 1.17
C THR A 46 9.72 -3.87 0.22
N LYS A 47 11.05 -4.00 0.15
CA LYS A 47 11.71 -5.06 -0.62
C LYS A 47 11.41 -6.45 -0.06
N GLY A 48 11.32 -6.59 1.26
CA GLY A 48 10.86 -7.81 1.92
C GLY A 48 9.42 -8.16 1.54
N PHE A 49 8.52 -7.17 1.58
CA PHE A 49 7.12 -7.33 1.17
C PHE A 49 6.98 -7.74 -0.30
N TYR A 50 7.71 -7.05 -1.19
CA TYR A 50 7.80 -7.44 -2.60
C TYR A 50 8.24 -8.91 -2.75
N GLY A 51 9.26 -9.33 -2.00
CA GLY A 51 9.77 -10.71 -2.03
C GLY A 51 8.73 -11.76 -1.62
N LEU A 52 7.91 -11.46 -0.61
CA LEU A 52 6.81 -12.33 -0.19
C LEU A 52 5.74 -12.46 -1.27
N LEU A 53 5.31 -11.34 -1.86
CA LEU A 53 4.32 -11.32 -2.95
C LEU A 53 4.85 -12.03 -4.19
N LYS A 54 6.10 -11.79 -4.56
CA LYS A 54 6.73 -12.43 -5.72
C LYS A 54 6.86 -13.93 -5.53
N LYS A 55 7.26 -14.39 -4.35
CA LYS A 55 7.32 -15.81 -4.02
C LYS A 55 5.95 -16.48 -4.15
N ALA A 56 4.90 -15.87 -3.63
CA ALA A 56 3.54 -16.41 -3.73
C ALA A 56 3.04 -16.45 -5.19
N GLU A 57 3.42 -15.45 -6.01
CA GLU A 57 3.16 -15.45 -7.46
C GLU A 57 3.87 -16.61 -8.15
N ASP A 58 5.19 -16.79 -7.90
CA ASP A 58 6.01 -17.83 -8.52
C ASP A 58 5.53 -19.23 -8.14
N MET A 59 5.01 -19.40 -6.91
CA MET A 59 4.39 -20.64 -6.44
C MET A 59 2.95 -20.84 -6.93
N GLY A 60 2.37 -19.84 -7.61
CA GLY A 60 0.98 -19.88 -8.10
C GLY A 60 -0.09 -19.76 -7.02
N GLU A 61 0.30 -19.40 -5.80
CA GLU A 61 -0.60 -19.19 -4.65
C GLU A 61 -1.44 -17.92 -4.81
N ILE A 62 -0.90 -16.89 -5.48
CA ILE A 62 -1.63 -15.69 -5.89
C ILE A 62 -1.55 -15.57 -7.40
N LYS A 63 -2.70 -15.38 -8.05
CA LYS A 63 -2.77 -15.13 -9.49
C LYS A 63 -3.27 -13.72 -9.76
N GLY A 64 -2.35 -12.86 -10.21
CA GLY A 64 -2.65 -11.49 -10.58
C GLY A 64 -3.52 -11.34 -11.82
N VAL A 65 -3.72 -10.12 -12.23
CA VAL A 65 -4.51 -9.72 -13.39
C VAL A 65 -3.61 -9.41 -14.59
N PHE A 66 -4.11 -9.65 -15.80
CA PHE A 66 -3.43 -9.22 -17.03
C PHE A 66 -3.83 -7.78 -17.35
N ILE A 67 -2.86 -6.91 -17.60
CA ILE A 67 -3.12 -5.50 -17.94
C ILE A 67 -3.75 -5.40 -19.34
N SER A 68 -3.38 -6.30 -20.24
CA SER A 68 -3.92 -6.40 -21.59
C SER A 68 -3.89 -7.84 -22.09
N CYS A 69 -4.58 -8.11 -23.20
CA CYS A 69 -4.51 -9.41 -23.87
C CYS A 69 -3.04 -9.68 -24.27
N ASN A 70 -2.44 -10.77 -23.73
CA ASN A 70 -1.01 -11.09 -23.86
C ASN A 70 -0.02 -10.09 -23.19
N GLY A 71 -0.53 -9.19 -22.35
CA GLY A 71 0.31 -8.26 -21.58
C GLY A 71 0.94 -8.89 -20.35
N PRO A 72 1.76 -8.12 -19.62
CA PRO A 72 2.34 -8.58 -18.38
C PRO A 72 1.26 -8.82 -17.33
N LYS A 73 1.50 -9.82 -16.51
CA LYS A 73 0.68 -10.13 -15.35
C LYS A 73 1.09 -9.26 -14.17
N LEU A 74 0.13 -8.71 -13.48
CA LEU A 74 0.32 -7.83 -12.35
C LEU A 74 -0.29 -8.43 -11.10
N THR A 75 0.50 -8.63 -10.06
CA THR A 75 0.05 -9.12 -8.74
C THR A 75 0.04 -8.01 -7.71
N HIS A 76 0.87 -6.98 -7.89
CA HIS A 76 0.95 -5.87 -6.95
C HIS A 76 1.53 -4.62 -7.58
N LEU A 77 1.18 -3.47 -7.00
CA LEU A 77 1.84 -2.17 -7.21
C LEU A 77 2.14 -1.57 -5.84
N LEU A 78 3.38 -1.13 -5.66
CA LEU A 78 3.85 -0.50 -4.43
C LEU A 78 4.29 0.92 -4.77
N PHE A 79 3.77 1.90 -4.05
CA PHE A 79 4.13 3.31 -4.20
C PHE A 79 4.15 3.99 -2.83
N ALA A 80 5.34 4.34 -2.35
CA ALA A 80 5.55 4.83 -0.99
C ALA A 80 4.85 3.88 0.02
N ASP A 81 3.96 4.39 0.85
CA ASP A 81 3.15 3.67 1.82
C ASP A 81 1.89 3.01 1.22
N ASP A 82 1.51 3.39 0.00
CA ASP A 82 0.36 2.82 -0.67
C ASP A 82 0.71 1.49 -1.37
N SER A 83 -0.18 0.51 -1.23
CA SER A 83 -0.03 -0.81 -1.84
C SER A 83 -1.33 -1.28 -2.49
N LEU A 84 -1.25 -1.76 -3.72
CA LEU A 84 -2.34 -2.44 -4.40
C LEU A 84 -1.97 -3.90 -4.62
N ILE A 85 -2.81 -4.82 -4.19
CA ILE A 85 -2.65 -6.24 -4.42
C ILE A 85 -3.76 -6.70 -5.36
N PHE A 86 -3.38 -7.43 -6.41
CA PHE A 86 -4.30 -7.98 -7.41
C PHE A 86 -4.29 -9.50 -7.33
N CYS A 87 -5.43 -10.08 -7.07
CA CYS A 87 -5.59 -11.53 -7.03
C CYS A 87 -6.95 -11.92 -7.61
N ARG A 88 -7.16 -13.21 -7.82
CA ARG A 88 -8.48 -13.71 -8.16
C ARG A 88 -9.41 -13.59 -6.97
N ALA A 89 -10.67 -13.32 -7.22
CA ALA A 89 -11.71 -13.36 -6.20
C ALA A 89 -12.02 -14.84 -5.84
N GLN A 90 -11.12 -15.48 -5.13
CA GLN A 90 -11.19 -16.84 -4.62
C GLN A 90 -10.65 -16.87 -3.21
N ASP A 91 -11.25 -17.66 -2.34
CA ASP A 91 -10.88 -17.71 -0.92
C ASP A 91 -9.40 -18.01 -0.69
N ASN A 92 -8.82 -18.95 -1.46
CA ASN A 92 -7.41 -19.31 -1.36
C ASN A 92 -6.45 -18.14 -1.67
N ASP A 93 -6.69 -17.40 -2.77
CA ASP A 93 -5.85 -16.26 -3.16
C ASP A 93 -5.97 -15.12 -2.12
N CYS A 94 -7.20 -14.89 -1.62
CA CYS A 94 -7.47 -13.86 -0.62
C CYS A 94 -6.86 -14.22 0.74
N GLN A 95 -7.02 -15.46 1.17
CA GLN A 95 -6.42 -15.97 2.41
C GLN A 95 -4.89 -15.87 2.36
N LYS A 96 -4.29 -16.23 1.21
CA LYS A 96 -2.84 -16.12 1.02
C LYS A 96 -2.37 -14.68 1.07
N SER A 97 -3.12 -13.76 0.46
CA SER A 97 -2.83 -12.32 0.55
C SER A 97 -2.83 -11.84 1.99
N LEU A 98 -3.80 -12.26 2.79
CA LEU A 98 -3.88 -11.92 4.21
C LEU A 98 -2.71 -12.51 5.02
N GLU A 99 -2.30 -13.76 4.75
CA GLU A 99 -1.13 -14.36 5.39
C GLU A 99 0.16 -13.59 5.10
N ILE A 100 0.34 -13.13 3.86
CA ILE A 100 1.48 -12.32 3.46
C ILE A 100 1.49 -10.98 4.20
N LEU A 101 0.34 -10.30 4.26
CA LEU A 101 0.18 -9.05 4.97
C LEU A 101 0.51 -9.22 6.47
N ASN A 102 -0.04 -10.22 7.13
CA ASN A 102 0.24 -10.53 8.53
C ASN A 102 1.74 -10.87 8.77
N THR A 103 2.35 -11.58 7.83
CA THR A 103 3.78 -11.91 7.92
C THR A 103 4.63 -10.65 7.80
N TYR A 104 4.26 -9.76 6.88
CA TYR A 104 4.92 -8.47 6.70
C TYR A 104 4.79 -7.56 7.92
N GLU A 105 3.58 -7.43 8.49
CA GLU A 105 3.36 -6.66 9.72
C GLU A 105 4.23 -7.14 10.87
N ARG A 106 4.26 -8.44 11.10
CA ARG A 106 5.06 -9.06 12.17
C ARG A 106 6.57 -8.87 11.97
N ALA A 107 7.03 -8.89 10.72
CA ALA A 107 8.45 -8.77 10.40
C ALA A 107 8.95 -7.33 10.37
N SER A 108 8.13 -6.39 9.84
CA SER A 108 8.50 -4.99 9.67
C SER A 108 8.13 -4.11 10.86
N GLY A 109 7.16 -4.53 11.67
CA GLY A 109 6.54 -3.70 12.71
C GLY A 109 5.60 -2.62 12.15
N GLN A 110 5.44 -2.50 10.83
CA GLN A 110 4.44 -1.66 10.21
C GLN A 110 3.05 -2.27 10.41
N GLN A 111 2.01 -1.47 10.43
CA GLN A 111 0.63 -1.93 10.54
C GLN A 111 -0.17 -1.48 9.33
N ILE A 112 -1.01 -2.37 8.83
CA ILE A 112 -1.95 -2.05 7.77
C ILE A 112 -3.05 -1.17 8.37
N ASN A 113 -3.29 -0.04 7.74
CA ASN A 113 -4.38 0.86 8.13
C ASN A 113 -5.71 0.31 7.60
N GLN A 114 -6.43 -0.40 8.45
CA GLN A 114 -7.71 -1.03 8.08
C GLN A 114 -8.77 0.00 7.68
N ASP A 115 -8.77 1.19 8.27
CA ASP A 115 -9.72 2.27 7.93
C ASP A 115 -9.52 2.82 6.52
N ARG A 116 -8.30 2.66 5.97
CA ARG A 116 -7.94 3.09 4.61
C ARG A 116 -7.82 1.93 3.63
N THR A 117 -7.95 0.70 4.10
CA THR A 117 -7.93 -0.49 3.26
C THR A 117 -9.31 -0.74 2.68
N THR A 118 -9.39 -0.98 1.38
CA THR A 118 -10.65 -1.20 0.69
C THR A 118 -10.52 -2.36 -0.30
N LEU A 119 -11.64 -3.02 -0.57
CA LEU A 119 -11.76 -4.07 -1.58
C LEU A 119 -12.46 -3.52 -2.82
N PHE A 120 -11.94 -3.90 -3.98
CA PHE A 120 -12.58 -3.63 -5.25
C PHE A 120 -12.72 -4.95 -6.04
N PHE A 121 -13.92 -5.25 -6.48
CA PHE A 121 -14.22 -6.46 -7.25
C PHE A 121 -14.50 -6.13 -8.72
N SER A 122 -14.14 -7.05 -9.59
CA SER A 122 -14.55 -6.98 -10.99
C SER A 122 -16.07 -7.23 -11.10
N LYS A 123 -16.68 -6.68 -12.15
CA LYS A 123 -18.13 -6.87 -12.42
C LYS A 123 -18.56 -8.33 -12.60
N SER A 124 -17.60 -9.21 -12.89
CA SER A 124 -17.84 -10.65 -13.07
C SER A 124 -17.84 -11.45 -11.77
N THR A 125 -17.48 -10.84 -10.64
CA THR A 125 -17.45 -11.51 -9.33
C THR A 125 -18.87 -11.60 -8.78
N SER A 126 -19.32 -12.82 -8.42
CA SER A 126 -20.65 -13.03 -7.83
C SER A 126 -20.79 -12.33 -6.49
N LEU A 127 -22.01 -11.95 -6.13
CA LEU A 127 -22.30 -11.28 -4.86
C LEU A 127 -21.93 -12.15 -3.65
N ASP A 128 -22.20 -13.46 -3.74
CA ASP A 128 -21.88 -14.40 -2.66
C ASP A 128 -20.36 -14.46 -2.40
N MET A 129 -19.55 -14.47 -3.47
CA MET A 129 -18.10 -14.44 -3.35
C MET A 129 -17.58 -13.11 -2.78
N GLN A 130 -18.18 -11.99 -3.19
CA GLN A 130 -17.84 -10.67 -2.65
C GLN A 130 -18.10 -10.62 -1.14
N GLU A 131 -19.24 -11.13 -0.70
CA GLU A 131 -19.60 -11.13 0.73
C GLU A 131 -18.72 -12.10 1.52
N SER A 132 -18.40 -13.29 1.01
CA SER A 132 -17.46 -14.22 1.64
C SER A 132 -16.09 -13.57 1.87
N ILE A 133 -15.52 -12.96 0.83
CA ILE A 133 -14.21 -12.31 0.92
C ILE A 133 -14.24 -11.10 1.84
N LYS A 134 -15.29 -10.29 1.78
CA LYS A 134 -15.48 -9.15 2.68
C LYS A 134 -15.50 -9.56 4.15
N GLN A 135 -16.24 -10.63 4.48
CA GLN A 135 -16.28 -11.18 5.83
C GLN A 135 -14.91 -11.72 6.28
N ALA A 136 -14.20 -12.42 5.39
CA ALA A 136 -12.90 -12.99 5.69
C ALA A 136 -11.83 -11.92 5.93
N LEU A 137 -11.86 -10.81 5.19
CA LEU A 137 -10.86 -9.75 5.28
C LEU A 137 -11.24 -8.63 6.25
N GLY A 138 -12.52 -8.49 6.59
CA GLY A 138 -13.00 -7.48 7.54
C GLY A 138 -12.87 -6.02 7.07
N VAL A 139 -12.76 -5.79 5.75
CA VAL A 139 -12.56 -4.46 5.16
C VAL A 139 -13.72 -4.05 4.24
N PRO A 140 -14.01 -2.75 4.09
CA PRO A 140 -15.12 -2.28 3.27
C PRO A 140 -14.90 -2.55 1.78
N VAL A 141 -15.99 -2.84 1.08
CA VAL A 141 -16.01 -2.98 -0.39
C VAL A 141 -16.42 -1.64 -1.00
N ILE A 142 -15.65 -1.18 -1.98
CA ILE A 142 -15.99 -0.02 -2.79
C ILE A 142 -16.46 -0.47 -4.18
N GLN A 143 -17.55 0.12 -4.66
CA GLN A 143 -18.11 -0.21 -5.98
C GLN A 143 -17.30 0.39 -7.13
N GLN A 144 -16.64 1.50 -6.87
CA GLN A 144 -15.84 2.19 -7.87
C GLN A 144 -14.59 2.77 -7.23
N TYR A 145 -13.44 2.38 -7.76
CA TYR A 145 -12.16 2.99 -7.37
C TYR A 145 -12.06 4.35 -8.04
N GLU A 146 -12.45 5.41 -7.33
CA GLU A 146 -12.56 6.73 -7.94
C GLU A 146 -11.20 7.34 -8.29
N LYS A 147 -10.22 7.21 -7.41
CA LYS A 147 -8.89 7.82 -7.60
C LYS A 147 -7.80 7.01 -6.90
N TYR A 148 -6.69 6.78 -7.59
CA TYR A 148 -5.43 6.31 -7.01
C TYR A 148 -4.34 7.35 -7.24
N LEU A 149 -3.70 7.82 -6.16
CA LEU A 149 -2.72 8.91 -6.21
C LEU A 149 -3.26 10.18 -6.91
N GLY A 150 -4.55 10.47 -6.73
CA GLY A 150 -5.22 11.62 -7.35
C GLY A 150 -5.58 11.45 -8.82
N LEU A 151 -5.27 10.31 -9.43
CA LEU A 151 -5.61 9.96 -10.81
C LEU A 151 -6.83 9.03 -10.86
N PRO A 152 -7.69 9.13 -11.89
CA PRO A 152 -8.78 8.21 -12.09
C PRO A 152 -8.22 6.80 -12.36
N SER A 153 -8.64 5.83 -11.56
CA SER A 153 -8.17 4.43 -11.63
C SER A 153 -8.75 3.67 -12.81
N PHE A 154 -9.90 4.11 -13.32
CA PHE A 154 -10.56 3.56 -14.49
C PHE A 154 -10.66 4.62 -15.59
N ILE A 155 -9.97 4.38 -16.68
CA ILE A 155 -10.06 5.22 -17.88
C ILE A 155 -10.95 4.47 -18.88
N GLY A 156 -12.22 4.88 -18.95
CA GLY A 156 -13.17 4.40 -19.96
C GLY A 156 -12.81 4.87 -21.38
N ARG A 157 -13.69 4.58 -22.35
CA ARG A 157 -13.52 5.04 -23.75
C ARG A 157 -13.43 6.57 -23.87
N LYS A 158 -14.02 7.32 -22.95
CA LYS A 158 -14.01 8.80 -22.91
C LYS A 158 -12.85 9.33 -22.07
N LYS A 159 -11.64 9.13 -22.55
CA LYS A 159 -10.40 9.51 -21.85
C LYS A 159 -10.37 10.99 -21.43
N LYS A 160 -10.87 11.92 -22.28
CA LYS A 160 -10.88 13.36 -21.99
C LYS A 160 -11.66 13.68 -20.71
N GLU A 161 -12.88 13.15 -20.56
CA GLU A 161 -13.72 13.38 -19.38
C GLU A 161 -13.07 12.89 -18.09
N SER A 162 -12.36 11.76 -18.17
CA SER A 162 -11.65 11.20 -17.00
C SER A 162 -10.53 12.11 -16.48
N PHE A 163 -9.93 12.93 -17.31
CA PHE A 163 -8.83 13.83 -16.96
C PHE A 163 -9.22 15.32 -16.84
N ASP A 164 -10.47 15.67 -17.10
CA ASP A 164 -10.93 17.09 -17.05
C ASP A 164 -10.73 17.72 -15.66
N ASN A 165 -10.92 16.97 -14.60
CA ASN A 165 -10.68 17.44 -13.24
C ASN A 165 -9.20 17.84 -13.01
N ILE A 166 -8.27 17.04 -13.54
CA ILE A 166 -6.82 17.31 -13.43
C ILE A 166 -6.47 18.57 -14.23
N LYS A 167 -7.01 18.68 -15.44
CA LYS A 167 -6.86 19.86 -16.28
C LYS A 167 -7.38 21.12 -15.59
N GLN A 168 -8.58 21.08 -15.01
CA GLN A 168 -9.17 22.20 -14.29
C GLN A 168 -8.36 22.58 -13.04
N ARG A 169 -7.85 21.61 -12.28
CA ARG A 169 -6.99 21.87 -11.12
C ARG A 169 -5.66 22.51 -11.52
N ALA A 170 -5.03 22.03 -12.60
CA ALA A 170 -3.81 22.63 -13.15
C ALA A 170 -4.09 24.06 -13.63
N TRP A 171 -5.19 24.26 -14.35
CA TRP A 171 -5.60 25.58 -14.85
C TRP A 171 -5.84 26.60 -13.72
N LYS A 172 -6.56 26.20 -12.66
CA LYS A 172 -6.75 27.05 -11.47
C LYS A 172 -5.44 27.47 -10.80
N LYS A 173 -4.44 26.57 -10.76
CA LYS A 173 -3.12 26.89 -10.19
C LYS A 173 -2.27 27.82 -11.09
N LEU A 174 -2.57 27.88 -12.37
CA LEU A 174 -1.87 28.78 -13.30
C LEU A 174 -2.49 30.18 -13.33
N GLN A 175 -3.74 30.32 -12.90
CA GLN A 175 -4.46 31.59 -12.88
C GLN A 175 -4.34 32.35 -11.54
N GLY A 176 -3.93 31.72 -10.47
CA GLY A 176 -3.87 32.28 -9.14
C GLY A 176 -2.53 32.24 -8.50
#